data_da937d3edf6186a1190e2469cbd2bb12
#
_entry.id   da937d3edf6186a1190e2469cbd2bb12
#
_cell.length_a   1.000
_cell.length_b   1.000
_cell.length_c   1.000
_cell.angle_alpha   90.00
_cell.angle_beta   90.00
_cell.angle_gamma   90.00
#
_symmetry.space_group_name_H-M   'P 1'
#
loop_
_entity.id
_entity.type
_entity.pdbx_description
1 polymer ?
#
loop_
_entity_poly.entity_id
_entity_poly.type
_entity_poly.pdbx_seq_one_letter_code
_entity_poly.pdbx_strand_id
1 'polypeptide(L)'
;MNNKKTLLVGSILLAMTTLTVTQAMAETMAETIKKRAGAIAEVKGFLNDSDPNIRVAALDSMLKSDDTAMREMAYSMGLNSADDTLRSITLRNKFNNLKVLNIKFKLPEGANEKVQSKFAEFGGGVVLNIEKYDEKNGQFKFKSNGYGGRDGNISGLMLQFEGKYCNGNLIFNEESIYSGEVTCKDISFPATLNII
;
A
#
# COMPACT_ATOMS: atom_id res chain seq x y z
N MET A 1 81.93 -25.49 16.69
CA MET A 1 81.33 -26.28 15.59
C MET A 1 79.84 -26.36 15.82
N ASN A 2 79.16 -25.77 14.85
CA ASN A 2 77.84 -25.98 14.34
C ASN A 2 76.60 -25.57 15.17
N ASN A 3 76.15 -24.44 14.77
CA ASN A 3 74.78 -23.86 14.88
C ASN A 3 73.72 -24.79 14.28
N LYS A 4 72.63 -25.03 14.96
CA LYS A 4 71.29 -25.30 14.47
C LYS A 4 70.29 -25.09 15.54
N LYS A 5 69.82 -23.87 15.77
CA LYS A 5 68.60 -23.54 16.48
C LYS A 5 68.11 -22.18 16.01
N THR A 6 67.42 -22.09 14.88
CA THR A 6 66.55 -20.97 14.54
C THR A 6 65.68 -21.43 13.37
N LEU A 7 64.43 -21.76 13.64
CA LEU A 7 63.31 -21.80 12.67
C LEU A 7 62.11 -22.54 13.28
N LEU A 8 61.36 -21.86 14.18
CA LEU A 8 60.05 -22.33 14.64
C LEU A 8 59.30 -21.23 15.43
N VAL A 9 59.31 -19.99 14.94
CA VAL A 9 58.53 -18.91 15.57
C VAL A 9 57.63 -18.17 14.56
N GLY A 10 57.65 -18.52 13.27
CA GLY A 10 57.02 -17.77 12.23
C GLY A 10 55.55 -18.14 11.90
N SER A 11 54.93 -19.17 12.45
CA SER A 11 53.68 -19.70 11.95
C SER A 11 52.45 -19.54 12.85
N ILE A 12 52.58 -18.95 14.04
CA ILE A 12 51.45 -18.83 15.00
C ILE A 12 50.78 -17.44 14.94
N LEU A 13 51.44 -16.42 14.36
CA LEU A 13 50.90 -15.05 14.35
C LEU A 13 49.85 -14.79 13.23
N LEU A 14 49.70 -15.65 12.22
CA LEU A 14 48.80 -15.41 11.08
C LEU A 14 47.37 -15.93 11.31
N ALA A 15 47.14 -16.79 12.31
CA ALA A 15 45.81 -17.37 12.55
C ALA A 15 44.92 -16.56 13.52
N MET A 16 45.45 -15.59 14.25
CA MET A 16 44.66 -14.79 15.21
C MET A 16 44.00 -13.52 14.57
N THR A 17 44.42 -13.07 13.42
CA THR A 17 43.88 -11.83 12.83
C THR A 17 42.57 -12.00 12.07
N THR A 18 42.22 -13.19 11.62
CA THR A 18 40.99 -13.45 10.85
C THR A 18 39.74 -13.60 11.74
N LEU A 19 39.88 -14.02 13.00
CA LEU A 19 38.73 -14.17 13.90
C LEU A 19 38.19 -12.82 14.41
N THR A 20 39.04 -11.81 14.56
CA THR A 20 38.63 -10.50 15.11
C THR A 20 37.82 -9.68 14.09
N VAL A 21 38.07 -9.80 12.79
CA VAL A 21 37.35 -9.06 11.75
C VAL A 21 35.93 -9.57 11.57
N THR A 22 35.72 -10.88 11.67
CA THR A 22 34.36 -11.47 11.55
C THR A 22 33.48 -11.15 12.76
N GLN A 23 34.03 -11.08 13.96
CA GLN A 23 33.29 -10.67 15.17
C GLN A 23 32.91 -9.19 15.12
N ALA A 24 33.81 -8.30 14.71
CA ALA A 24 33.53 -6.88 14.56
C ALA A 24 32.46 -6.60 13.51
N MET A 25 32.41 -7.33 12.38
CA MET A 25 31.35 -7.17 11.36
C MET A 25 29.99 -7.69 11.84
N ALA A 26 29.96 -8.77 12.63
CA ALA A 26 28.72 -9.30 13.19
C ALA A 26 28.17 -8.38 14.29
N GLU A 27 29.03 -7.79 15.09
CA GLU A 27 28.66 -6.83 16.14
C GLU A 27 28.08 -5.53 15.54
N THR A 28 28.70 -4.98 14.51
CA THR A 28 28.20 -3.79 13.78
C THR A 28 26.88 -4.06 13.07
N MET A 29 26.67 -5.26 12.52
CA MET A 29 25.40 -5.64 11.90
C MET A 29 24.29 -5.76 12.96
N ALA A 30 24.56 -6.37 14.11
CA ALA A 30 23.61 -6.49 15.19
C ALA A 30 23.21 -5.12 15.79
N GLU A 31 24.14 -4.20 15.92
CA GLU A 31 23.89 -2.83 16.36
C GLU A 31 23.02 -2.08 15.33
N THR A 32 23.32 -2.21 14.04
CA THR A 32 22.54 -1.62 12.97
C THR A 32 21.09 -2.13 12.97
N ILE A 33 20.89 -3.44 13.16
CA ILE A 33 19.56 -4.04 13.27
C ILE A 33 18.81 -3.49 14.50
N LYS A 34 19.46 -3.42 15.66
CA LYS A 34 18.85 -2.89 16.89
C LYS A 34 18.45 -1.42 16.74
N LYS A 35 19.32 -0.60 16.15
CA LYS A 35 19.05 0.83 15.89
C LYS A 35 17.85 1.00 14.95
N ARG A 36 17.80 0.21 13.88
CA ARG A 36 16.67 0.24 12.94
C ARG A 36 15.38 -0.24 13.60
N ALA A 37 15.42 -1.31 14.38
CA ALA A 37 14.26 -1.81 15.10
C ALA A 37 13.74 -0.78 16.13
N GLY A 38 14.64 -0.07 16.82
CA GLY A 38 14.29 1.03 17.71
C GLY A 38 13.58 2.18 16.99
N ALA A 39 14.13 2.64 15.88
CA ALA A 39 13.51 3.70 15.06
C ALA A 39 12.11 3.30 14.56
N ILE A 40 11.94 2.06 14.12
CA ILE A 40 10.64 1.51 13.71
C ILE A 40 9.65 1.50 14.87
N ALA A 41 10.10 1.06 16.07
CA ALA A 41 9.24 1.01 17.25
C ALA A 41 8.81 2.41 17.71
N GLU A 42 9.71 3.40 17.66
CA GLU A 42 9.41 4.79 17.98
C GLU A 42 8.34 5.36 17.03
N VAL A 43 8.51 5.20 15.73
CA VAL A 43 7.54 5.71 14.74
C VAL A 43 6.18 5.01 14.87
N LYS A 44 6.15 3.71 15.15
CA LYS A 44 4.91 2.98 15.50
C LYS A 44 4.25 3.55 16.76
N GLY A 45 5.03 3.99 17.74
CA GLY A 45 4.52 4.67 18.93
C GLY A 45 3.75 5.94 18.56
N PHE A 46 4.30 6.76 17.69
CA PHE A 46 3.63 8.00 17.22
C PHE A 46 2.32 7.74 16.46
N LEU A 47 2.19 6.64 15.74
CA LEU A 47 0.91 6.29 15.08
C LEU A 47 -0.21 5.92 16.07
N ASN A 48 0.15 5.59 17.31
CA ASN A 48 -0.80 5.28 18.39
C ASN A 48 -0.85 6.41 19.45
N ASP A 49 -0.27 7.58 19.18
CA ASP A 49 -0.28 8.72 20.08
C ASP A 49 -1.72 9.19 20.35
N SER A 50 -1.97 9.73 21.53
CA SER A 50 -3.26 10.29 21.91
C SER A 50 -3.60 11.54 21.11
N ASP A 51 -2.58 12.33 20.70
CA ASP A 51 -2.76 13.52 19.86
C ASP A 51 -2.95 13.12 18.38
N PRO A 52 -4.09 13.41 17.77
CA PRO A 52 -4.36 13.11 16.37
C PRO A 52 -3.38 13.81 15.40
N ASN A 53 -2.85 14.98 15.76
CA ASN A 53 -1.88 15.68 14.91
C ASN A 53 -0.54 14.92 14.86
N ILE A 54 -0.12 14.32 15.97
CA ILE A 54 1.09 13.48 16.02
C ILE A 54 0.87 12.23 15.17
N ARG A 55 -0.28 11.57 15.27
CA ARG A 55 -0.60 10.40 14.43
C ARG A 55 -0.56 10.71 12.95
N VAL A 56 -1.19 11.82 12.54
CA VAL A 56 -1.20 12.27 11.13
C VAL A 56 0.20 12.60 10.64
N ALA A 57 0.99 13.35 11.41
CA ALA A 57 2.37 13.71 11.05
C ALA A 57 3.28 12.48 10.92
N ALA A 58 3.13 11.50 11.81
CA ALA A 58 3.88 10.25 11.76
C ALA A 58 3.52 9.45 10.50
N LEU A 59 2.22 9.29 10.20
CA LEU A 59 1.76 8.59 9.01
C LEU A 59 2.28 9.25 7.73
N ASP A 60 2.15 10.57 7.61
CA ASP A 60 2.62 11.33 6.44
C ASP A 60 4.14 11.17 6.25
N SER A 61 4.92 11.24 7.34
CA SER A 61 6.36 11.03 7.31
C SER A 61 6.75 9.63 6.84
N MET A 62 6.03 8.60 7.31
CA MET A 62 6.26 7.23 6.88
C MET A 62 5.90 7.00 5.41
N LEU A 63 4.76 7.53 4.95
CA LEU A 63 4.31 7.41 3.55
C LEU A 63 5.28 8.08 2.56
N LYS A 64 5.96 9.14 2.98
CA LYS A 64 6.96 9.89 2.20
C LYS A 64 8.38 9.37 2.37
N SER A 65 8.60 8.38 3.22
CA SER A 65 9.94 7.81 3.47
C SER A 65 10.52 7.16 2.22
N ASP A 66 11.84 7.29 2.02
CA ASP A 66 12.57 6.53 1.00
C ASP A 66 12.71 5.04 1.36
N ASP A 67 12.54 4.68 2.64
CA ASP A 67 12.54 3.30 3.11
C ASP A 67 11.23 2.59 2.74
N THR A 68 11.32 1.61 1.86
CA THR A 68 10.17 0.81 1.40
C THR A 68 9.46 0.11 2.56
N ALA A 69 10.20 -0.41 3.56
CA ALA A 69 9.58 -1.08 4.70
C ALA A 69 8.75 -0.11 5.56
N MET A 70 9.21 1.13 5.70
CA MET A 70 8.45 2.18 6.39
C MET A 70 7.16 2.52 5.64
N ARG A 71 7.21 2.65 4.29
CA ARG A 71 6.01 2.90 3.49
C ARG A 71 4.99 1.75 3.57
N GLU A 72 5.47 0.50 3.47
CA GLU A 72 4.58 -0.67 3.57
C GLU A 72 3.93 -0.78 4.96
N MET A 73 4.67 -0.48 6.02
CA MET A 73 4.09 -0.38 7.37
C MET A 73 3.05 0.74 7.46
N ALA A 74 3.32 1.91 6.87
CA ALA A 74 2.37 3.01 6.84
C ALA A 74 1.06 2.62 6.13
N TYR A 75 1.15 1.94 4.97
CA TYR A 75 -0.03 1.42 4.28
C TYR A 75 -0.80 0.41 5.15
N SER A 76 -0.10 -0.56 5.73
CA SER A 76 -0.73 -1.57 6.58
C SER A 76 -1.42 -0.94 7.81
N MET A 77 -0.72 -0.07 8.54
CA MET A 77 -1.26 0.54 9.76
C MET A 77 -2.33 1.59 9.45
N GLY A 78 -2.14 2.39 8.41
CA GLY A 78 -3.06 3.44 8.04
C GLY A 78 -4.39 2.91 7.48
N LEU A 79 -4.36 1.89 6.60
CA LEU A 79 -5.58 1.29 6.04
C LEU A 79 -6.41 0.52 7.08
N ASN A 80 -5.75 -0.07 8.09
CA ASN A 80 -6.41 -0.83 9.16
C ASN A 80 -6.65 0.03 10.43
N SER A 81 -6.43 1.33 10.36
CA SER A 81 -6.67 2.23 11.49
C SER A 81 -8.18 2.35 11.79
N ALA A 82 -8.54 2.47 13.06
CA ALA A 82 -9.88 2.87 13.48
C ALA A 82 -10.16 4.38 13.24
N ASP A 83 -9.13 5.15 12.92
CA ASP A 83 -9.21 6.58 12.63
C ASP A 83 -9.42 6.82 11.14
N ASP A 84 -10.60 7.27 10.75
CA ASP A 84 -10.97 7.53 9.35
C ASP A 84 -10.08 8.59 8.68
N THR A 85 -9.49 9.51 9.45
CA THR A 85 -8.53 10.49 8.92
C THR A 85 -7.27 9.78 8.46
N LEU A 86 -6.71 8.88 9.26
CA LEU A 86 -5.54 8.10 8.87
C LEU A 86 -5.84 7.18 7.68
N ARG A 87 -6.99 6.50 7.67
CA ARG A 87 -7.44 5.68 6.54
C ARG A 87 -7.53 6.51 5.26
N SER A 88 -8.16 7.67 5.35
CA SER A 88 -8.35 8.60 4.22
C SER A 88 -7.03 9.11 3.63
N ILE A 89 -6.09 9.53 4.48
CA ILE A 89 -4.75 9.98 4.05
C ILE A 89 -4.02 8.82 3.36
N THR A 90 -4.07 7.64 3.95
CA THR A 90 -3.42 6.44 3.41
C THR A 90 -3.99 6.05 2.04
N LEU A 91 -5.32 6.04 1.91
CA LEU A 91 -6.00 5.77 0.64
C LEU A 91 -5.57 6.76 -0.44
N ARG A 92 -5.60 8.05 -0.13
CA ARG A 92 -5.21 9.10 -1.06
C ARG A 92 -3.78 8.94 -1.55
N ASN A 93 -2.86 8.60 -0.66
CA ASN A 93 -1.48 8.32 -1.02
C ASN A 93 -1.33 7.01 -1.83
N LYS A 94 -2.05 5.95 -1.47
CA LYS A 94 -2.03 4.67 -2.21
C LYS A 94 -2.41 4.85 -3.67
N PHE A 95 -3.38 5.72 -3.97
CA PHE A 95 -3.84 6.00 -5.33
C PHE A 95 -2.76 6.61 -6.25
N ASN A 96 -1.70 7.23 -5.73
CA ASN A 96 -0.56 7.69 -6.54
C ASN A 96 0.11 6.54 -7.31
N ASN A 97 0.06 5.34 -6.75
CA ASN A 97 0.73 4.17 -7.31
C ASN A 97 -0.21 3.26 -8.10
N LEU A 98 -1.52 3.52 -8.06
CA LEU A 98 -2.50 2.71 -8.77
C LEU A 98 -2.61 3.18 -10.23
N LYS A 99 -2.57 2.22 -11.14
CA LYS A 99 -2.76 2.45 -12.57
C LYS A 99 -4.09 1.91 -13.08
N VAL A 100 -4.64 0.94 -12.38
CA VAL A 100 -5.85 0.23 -12.79
C VAL A 100 -6.73 -0.02 -11.58
N LEU A 101 -8.02 0.28 -11.69
CA LEU A 101 -9.03 -0.12 -10.71
C LEU A 101 -9.91 -1.18 -11.38
N ASN A 102 -9.89 -2.38 -10.82
CA ASN A 102 -10.68 -3.50 -11.30
C ASN A 102 -11.90 -3.69 -10.40
N ILE A 103 -13.00 -3.06 -10.76
CA ILE A 103 -14.25 -3.07 -9.99
C ILE A 103 -15.06 -4.28 -10.43
N LYS A 104 -15.34 -5.19 -9.50
CA LYS A 104 -16.10 -6.42 -9.72
C LYS A 104 -17.56 -6.21 -9.32
N PHE A 105 -18.47 -6.68 -10.16
CA PHE A 105 -19.90 -6.70 -9.86
C PHE A 105 -20.31 -8.02 -9.23
N LYS A 106 -21.34 -7.98 -8.40
CA LYS A 106 -22.05 -9.15 -7.92
C LYS A 106 -23.40 -9.20 -8.60
N LEU A 107 -23.73 -10.33 -9.20
CA LEU A 107 -25.08 -10.56 -9.73
C LEU A 107 -26.05 -10.71 -8.54
N PRO A 108 -27.11 -9.88 -8.44
CA PRO A 108 -28.10 -10.02 -7.37
C PRO A 108 -28.81 -11.39 -7.41
N GLU A 109 -29.13 -11.93 -6.26
CA GLU A 109 -29.94 -13.15 -6.19
C GLU A 109 -31.33 -12.91 -6.78
N GLY A 110 -31.81 -13.83 -7.60
CA GLY A 110 -33.09 -13.69 -8.28
C GLY A 110 -33.11 -12.65 -9.42
N ALA A 111 -31.94 -12.23 -9.90
CA ALA A 111 -31.84 -11.29 -11.00
C ALA A 111 -32.63 -11.78 -12.24
N ASN A 112 -33.43 -10.91 -12.81
CA ASN A 112 -34.17 -11.21 -14.03
C ASN A 112 -33.24 -11.26 -15.25
N GLU A 113 -33.76 -11.77 -16.40
CA GLU A 113 -32.98 -11.94 -17.63
C GLU A 113 -32.32 -10.65 -18.12
N LYS A 114 -32.97 -9.49 -17.97
CA LYS A 114 -32.40 -8.18 -18.35
C LYS A 114 -31.15 -7.86 -17.54
N VAL A 115 -31.20 -8.09 -16.22
CA VAL A 115 -30.06 -7.85 -15.32
C VAL A 115 -28.93 -8.83 -15.60
N GLN A 116 -29.24 -10.13 -15.82
CA GLN A 116 -28.27 -11.16 -16.17
C GLN A 116 -27.57 -10.85 -17.50
N SER A 117 -28.35 -10.45 -18.51
CA SER A 117 -27.81 -10.05 -19.82
C SER A 117 -26.87 -8.85 -19.72
N LYS A 118 -27.22 -7.85 -18.91
CA LYS A 118 -26.34 -6.69 -18.69
C LYS A 118 -25.09 -7.03 -17.87
N PHE A 119 -25.22 -7.87 -16.87
CA PHE A 119 -24.06 -8.38 -16.14
C PHE A 119 -23.06 -9.07 -17.06
N ALA A 120 -23.56 -9.92 -17.98
CA ALA A 120 -22.73 -10.58 -18.98
C ALA A 120 -22.13 -9.60 -20.01
N GLU A 121 -22.90 -8.59 -20.46
CA GLU A 121 -22.42 -7.54 -21.37
C GLU A 121 -21.21 -6.78 -20.81
N PHE A 122 -21.21 -6.49 -19.52
CA PHE A 122 -20.09 -5.83 -18.84
C PHE A 122 -18.99 -6.80 -18.33
N GLY A 123 -19.15 -8.12 -18.58
CA GLY A 123 -18.17 -9.12 -18.13
C GLY A 123 -18.03 -9.21 -16.62
N GLY A 124 -19.09 -8.91 -15.87
CA GLY A 124 -19.10 -8.95 -14.42
C GLY A 124 -18.32 -7.83 -13.73
N GLY A 125 -18.01 -6.74 -14.44
CA GLY A 125 -17.29 -5.63 -13.82
C GLY A 125 -16.92 -4.50 -14.77
N VAL A 126 -16.18 -3.54 -14.24
CA VAL A 126 -15.62 -2.43 -15.04
C VAL A 126 -14.16 -2.19 -14.62
N VAL A 127 -13.31 -1.97 -15.61
CA VAL A 127 -11.90 -1.63 -15.42
C VAL A 127 -11.68 -0.16 -15.74
N LEU A 128 -11.16 0.58 -14.77
CA LEU A 128 -10.79 1.98 -14.93
C LEU A 128 -9.26 2.07 -14.99
N ASN A 129 -8.74 2.48 -16.15
CA ASN A 129 -7.31 2.73 -16.34
C ASN A 129 -7.03 4.18 -15.97
N ILE A 130 -6.31 4.42 -14.86
CA ILE A 130 -6.01 5.76 -14.37
C ILE A 130 -4.96 6.39 -15.29
N GLU A 131 -5.29 7.53 -15.87
CA GLU A 131 -4.37 8.30 -16.72
C GLU A 131 -3.66 9.40 -15.95
N LYS A 132 -4.38 10.03 -15.01
CA LYS A 132 -3.88 11.11 -14.18
C LYS A 132 -4.54 11.05 -12.81
N TYR A 133 -3.77 11.27 -11.77
CA TYR A 133 -4.24 11.43 -10.40
C TYR A 133 -3.65 12.69 -9.78
N ASP A 134 -4.47 13.45 -9.07
CA ASP A 134 -4.10 14.62 -8.28
C ASP A 134 -4.32 14.29 -6.81
N GLU A 135 -3.26 13.93 -6.09
CA GLU A 135 -3.31 13.57 -4.68
C GLU A 135 -3.88 14.70 -3.82
N LYS A 136 -3.58 15.96 -4.16
CA LYS A 136 -4.01 17.12 -3.38
C LYS A 136 -5.53 17.25 -3.32
N ASN A 137 -6.20 16.98 -4.44
CA ASN A 137 -7.65 17.14 -4.56
C ASN A 137 -8.39 15.80 -4.55
N GLY A 138 -7.66 14.66 -4.65
CA GLY A 138 -8.22 13.32 -4.77
C GLY A 138 -8.86 13.03 -6.13
N GLN A 139 -8.67 13.90 -7.12
CA GLN A 139 -9.28 13.78 -8.43
C GLN A 139 -8.45 12.90 -9.35
N PHE A 140 -9.10 12.07 -10.16
CA PHE A 140 -8.42 11.29 -11.18
C PHE A 140 -9.18 11.28 -12.50
N LYS A 141 -8.40 11.17 -13.58
CA LYS A 141 -8.92 10.91 -14.94
C LYS A 141 -8.64 9.47 -15.29
N PHE A 142 -9.59 8.83 -15.96
CA PHE A 142 -9.47 7.43 -16.34
C PHE A 142 -10.02 7.16 -17.73
N LYS A 143 -9.56 6.06 -18.34
CA LYS A 143 -10.20 5.39 -19.46
C LYS A 143 -10.82 4.09 -18.96
N SER A 144 -11.99 3.76 -19.45
CA SER A 144 -12.66 2.49 -19.19
C SER A 144 -12.62 1.63 -20.47
N ASN A 145 -12.62 0.31 -20.34
CA ASN A 145 -12.50 -0.66 -21.44
C ASN A 145 -13.48 -0.36 -22.60
N GLY A 146 -12.98 0.27 -23.67
CA GLY A 146 -13.76 0.58 -24.87
C GLY A 146 -14.83 1.67 -24.69
N TYR A 147 -15.04 2.14 -23.48
CA TYR A 147 -16.08 3.09 -23.11
C TYR A 147 -15.43 4.35 -22.57
N GLY A 148 -15.19 5.35 -23.39
CA GLY A 148 -14.49 6.58 -23.01
C GLY A 148 -14.63 6.93 -21.54
N GLY A 149 -13.51 7.17 -20.88
CA GLY A 149 -13.45 7.51 -19.47
C GLY A 149 -13.80 8.99 -19.25
N ARG A 150 -13.96 9.35 -18.01
CA ARG A 150 -14.12 10.72 -17.55
C ARG A 150 -13.34 10.94 -16.27
N ASP A 151 -14.02 11.40 -15.25
CA ASP A 151 -13.41 11.85 -14.01
C ASP A 151 -13.89 10.98 -12.86
N GLY A 152 -13.02 10.83 -11.88
CA GLY A 152 -13.34 10.23 -10.59
C GLY A 152 -12.72 11.03 -9.45
N ASN A 153 -13.15 10.72 -8.26
CA ASN A 153 -12.70 11.41 -7.05
C ASN A 153 -12.63 10.47 -5.86
N ILE A 154 -11.64 10.71 -5.00
CA ILE A 154 -11.51 10.10 -3.68
C ILE A 154 -11.64 11.19 -2.64
N SER A 155 -12.69 11.10 -1.85
CA SER A 155 -12.96 12.02 -0.76
C SER A 155 -13.22 11.24 0.53
N GLY A 156 -12.36 11.42 1.52
CA GLY A 156 -12.39 10.58 2.71
C GLY A 156 -12.22 9.11 2.34
N LEU A 157 -13.17 8.29 2.76
CA LEU A 157 -13.23 6.86 2.45
C LEU A 157 -14.03 6.56 1.17
N MET A 158 -14.57 7.57 0.50
CA MET A 158 -15.45 7.41 -0.65
C MET A 158 -14.67 7.50 -1.96
N LEU A 159 -14.91 6.54 -2.84
CA LEU A 159 -14.49 6.53 -4.24
C LEU A 159 -15.72 6.74 -5.13
N GLN A 160 -15.70 7.79 -5.93
CA GLN A 160 -16.73 8.09 -6.90
C GLN A 160 -16.11 8.15 -8.30
N PHE A 161 -16.84 7.70 -9.30
CA PHE A 161 -16.44 7.87 -10.69
C PHE A 161 -17.66 8.03 -11.60
N GLU A 162 -17.48 8.81 -12.65
CA GLU A 162 -18.47 9.04 -13.68
C GLU A 162 -17.89 8.73 -15.05
N GLY A 163 -18.34 7.63 -15.64
CA GLY A 163 -17.96 7.20 -16.98
C GLY A 163 -19.08 7.40 -17.99
N LYS A 164 -18.81 7.07 -19.24
CA LYS A 164 -19.82 7.21 -20.32
C LYS A 164 -21.03 6.30 -20.11
N TYR A 165 -20.84 5.10 -19.59
CA TYR A 165 -21.88 4.09 -19.46
C TYR A 165 -22.04 3.57 -18.03
N CYS A 166 -21.06 3.77 -17.18
CA CYS A 166 -21.09 3.32 -15.80
C CYS A 166 -20.66 4.44 -14.84
N ASN A 167 -21.41 4.60 -13.77
CA ASN A 167 -21.10 5.50 -12.66
C ASN A 167 -21.04 4.66 -11.39
N GLY A 168 -20.13 4.98 -10.48
CA GLY A 168 -19.98 4.22 -9.25
C GLY A 168 -19.78 5.11 -8.02
N ASN A 169 -20.28 4.60 -6.90
CA ASN A 169 -20.07 5.15 -5.59
C ASN A 169 -19.75 4.00 -4.61
N LEU A 170 -18.52 3.95 -4.13
CA LEU A 170 -18.03 2.90 -3.26
C LEU A 170 -17.40 3.51 -2.01
N ILE A 171 -17.57 2.84 -0.88
CA ILE A 171 -17.03 3.26 0.41
C ILE A 171 -16.01 2.20 0.86
N PHE A 172 -14.85 2.65 1.31
CA PHE A 172 -13.82 1.80 1.89
C PHE A 172 -14.26 1.36 3.29
N ASN A 173 -14.44 0.06 3.46
CA ASN A 173 -15.00 -0.54 4.67
C ASN A 173 -13.91 -1.05 5.64
N GLU A 174 -14.33 -1.64 6.76
CA GLU A 174 -13.45 -2.21 7.78
C GLU A 174 -12.67 -3.45 7.30
N GLU A 175 -13.16 -4.12 6.25
CA GLU A 175 -12.47 -5.25 5.61
C GLU A 175 -11.36 -4.80 4.65
N SER A 176 -11.07 -3.50 4.62
CA SER A 176 -10.07 -2.88 3.74
C SER A 176 -10.34 -3.07 2.25
N ILE A 177 -11.62 -3.13 1.88
CA ILE A 177 -12.10 -3.14 0.49
C ILE A 177 -13.12 -2.01 0.26
N TYR A 178 -13.16 -1.50 -0.95
CA TYR A 178 -14.26 -0.65 -1.39
C TYR A 178 -15.49 -1.50 -1.71
N SER A 179 -16.63 -1.12 -1.16
CA SER A 179 -17.92 -1.74 -1.47
C SER A 179 -18.99 -0.68 -1.71
N GLY A 180 -19.95 -0.98 -2.56
CA GLY A 180 -21.03 -0.05 -2.90
C GLY A 180 -21.77 -0.48 -4.16
N GLU A 181 -22.19 0.50 -4.95
CA GLU A 181 -22.97 0.28 -6.17
C GLU A 181 -22.32 0.90 -7.39
N VAL A 182 -22.44 0.22 -8.52
CA VAL A 182 -22.12 0.73 -9.82
C VAL A 182 -23.36 0.59 -10.73
N THR A 183 -23.79 1.71 -11.28
CA THR A 183 -24.90 1.76 -12.23
C THR A 183 -24.37 1.85 -13.65
N CYS A 184 -24.70 0.87 -14.48
CA CYS A 184 -24.33 0.81 -15.89
C CYS A 184 -25.60 0.74 -16.75
N LYS A 185 -25.81 1.71 -17.64
CA LYS A 185 -27.00 1.77 -18.52
C LYS A 185 -28.31 1.52 -17.76
N ASP A 186 -28.51 2.26 -16.68
CA ASP A 186 -29.72 2.23 -15.85
C ASP A 186 -29.93 0.94 -15.02
N ILE A 187 -28.92 0.08 -14.92
CA ILE A 187 -28.94 -1.09 -14.04
C ILE A 187 -27.84 -0.97 -13.01
N SER A 188 -28.22 -1.07 -11.74
CA SER A 188 -27.27 -1.05 -10.61
C SER A 188 -26.85 -2.46 -10.23
N PHE A 189 -25.55 -2.60 -9.93
CA PHE A 189 -24.92 -3.81 -9.44
C PHE A 189 -24.22 -3.54 -8.12
N PRO A 190 -24.39 -4.37 -7.10
CA PRO A 190 -23.46 -4.37 -5.97
C PRO A 190 -22.05 -4.60 -6.48
N ALA A 191 -21.10 -3.80 -6.00
CA ALA A 191 -19.76 -3.80 -6.55
C ALA A 191 -18.70 -3.76 -5.45
N THR A 192 -17.55 -4.34 -5.73
CA THR A 192 -16.39 -4.34 -4.84
C THR A 192 -15.10 -4.01 -5.61
N LEU A 193 -14.16 -3.39 -4.92
CA LEU A 193 -12.82 -3.11 -5.43
C LEU A 193 -11.79 -3.35 -4.33
N ASN A 194 -10.85 -4.24 -4.60
CA ASN A 194 -9.67 -4.43 -3.76
C ASN A 194 -8.51 -3.60 -4.35
N ILE A 195 -7.81 -2.85 -3.50
CA ILE A 195 -6.65 -2.00 -3.86
C ILE A 195 -5.36 -2.41 -3.14
N ILE A 196 -5.43 -3.49 -2.37
CA ILE A 196 -4.31 -4.05 -1.60
C ILE A 196 -3.71 -5.24 -2.33
#